data_1ea6c7242038b1ecd8e60aff0bb92616
#
_entry.id   1ea6c7242038b1ecd8e60aff0bb92616
#
_cell.length_a   1.000
_cell.length_b   1.000
_cell.length_c   1.000
_cell.angle_alpha   90.00
_cell.angle_beta   90.00
_cell.angle_gamma   90.00
#
_symmetry.space_group_name_H-M   'P 1'
#
loop_
_entity.id
_entity.type
_entity.pdbx_description
1 polymer ?
#
loop_
_entity_poly.entity_id
_entity_poly.type
_entity_poly.pdbx_seq_one_letter_code
_entity_poly.pdbx_strand_id
1 'polypeptide(L)'
;LGMIDIRPGQGTYISGNEANFFVIPLSWSLFMNGNQTESILEVRDLLEVKAAYLAADCVDDRALNRLYDVSHKIHQAYVEQNYKKFLDADLEFHSSIAECSGNTVIYSMLQTISNLMRHVSETGMIDGRQLQEIYEEHQKIYGLILAKDGEGAAEAMEEHMKRSKVRYNYR
;
A
#
# COMPACT_ATOMS: atom_id res chain seq x y z
N LEU A 1 16.73 15.68 -6.15
CA LEU A 1 15.58 14.91 -6.66
C LEU A 1 15.90 13.42 -6.90
N GLY A 2 17.13 12.93 -6.53
CA GLY A 2 17.50 11.50 -6.67
C GLY A 2 17.64 10.98 -8.09
N MET A 3 17.60 11.86 -9.10
CA MET A 3 17.71 11.50 -10.51
C MET A 3 19.16 11.41 -11.01
N ILE A 4 20.09 12.02 -10.29
CA ILE A 4 21.48 12.17 -10.71
C ILE A 4 22.40 11.83 -9.55
N ASP A 5 23.36 10.94 -9.80
CA ASP A 5 24.49 10.61 -8.93
C ASP A 5 25.73 11.35 -9.40
N ILE A 6 26.25 12.25 -8.59
CA ILE A 6 27.51 12.97 -8.87
C ILE A 6 28.64 12.25 -8.12
N ARG A 7 29.57 11.66 -8.86
CA ARG A 7 30.77 11.04 -8.28
C ARG A 7 31.97 11.93 -8.51
N PRO A 8 32.57 12.49 -7.45
CA PRO A 8 33.72 13.37 -7.56
C PRO A 8 34.84 12.70 -8.37
N GLY A 9 35.30 13.38 -9.45
CA GLY A 9 36.35 12.88 -10.31
C GLY A 9 35.96 11.80 -11.34
N GLN A 10 34.70 11.31 -11.29
CA GLN A 10 34.22 10.24 -12.17
C GLN A 10 33.07 10.67 -13.11
N GLY A 11 32.42 11.81 -12.81
CA GLY A 11 31.35 12.34 -13.65
C GLY A 11 29.97 12.28 -13.00
N THR A 12 28.97 12.57 -13.84
CA THR A 12 27.55 12.59 -13.46
C THR A 12 26.85 11.42 -14.13
N TYR A 13 26.14 10.62 -13.34
CA TYR A 13 25.42 9.42 -13.80
C TYR A 13 23.93 9.59 -13.55
N ILE A 14 23.10 8.98 -14.39
CA ILE A 14 21.67 8.84 -14.11
C ILE A 14 21.53 7.81 -12.99
N SER A 15 20.78 8.15 -11.94
CA SER A 15 20.47 7.22 -10.86
C SER A 15 19.70 6.02 -11.43
N GLY A 16 20.12 4.79 -11.10
CA GLY A 16 19.45 3.58 -11.57
C GLY A 16 18.10 3.30 -10.90
N ASN A 17 17.61 4.21 -10.08
CA ASN A 17 16.31 4.07 -9.40
C ASN A 17 15.24 4.87 -10.15
N GLU A 18 14.72 4.27 -11.23
CA GLU A 18 13.71 4.88 -12.10
C GLU A 18 12.42 5.29 -11.35
N ALA A 19 12.08 4.57 -10.29
CA ALA A 19 10.91 4.89 -9.44
C ALA A 19 11.01 6.30 -8.82
N ASN A 20 12.21 6.76 -8.45
CA ASN A 20 12.42 8.07 -7.86
C ASN A 20 12.13 9.24 -8.81
N PHE A 21 12.12 8.99 -10.13
CA PHE A 21 11.86 10.04 -11.12
C PHE A 21 10.45 10.63 -11.00
N PHE A 22 9.46 9.81 -10.65
CA PHE A 22 8.07 10.22 -10.50
C PHE A 22 7.69 10.50 -9.05
N VAL A 23 8.20 9.69 -8.15
CA VAL A 23 7.83 9.64 -6.74
C VAL A 23 8.21 10.93 -6.00
N ILE A 24 9.46 11.38 -6.14
CA ILE A 24 9.94 12.55 -5.39
C ILE A 24 9.29 13.84 -5.86
N PRO A 25 9.18 14.16 -7.16
CA PRO A 25 8.47 15.34 -7.62
C PRO A 25 6.98 15.33 -7.26
N LEU A 26 6.32 14.16 -7.35
CA LEU A 26 4.92 14.01 -6.94
C LEU A 26 4.76 14.28 -5.44
N SER A 27 5.60 13.71 -4.59
CA SER A 27 5.58 13.92 -3.14
C SER A 27 5.73 15.41 -2.78
N TRP A 28 6.66 16.11 -3.44
CA TRP A 28 6.83 17.55 -3.24
C TRP A 28 5.61 18.36 -3.69
N SER A 29 5.03 18.02 -4.86
CA SER A 29 3.82 18.69 -5.36
C SER A 29 2.65 18.53 -4.39
N LEU A 30 2.47 17.33 -3.85
CA LEU A 30 1.40 17.02 -2.89
C LEU A 30 1.64 17.70 -1.54
N PHE A 31 2.89 17.76 -1.07
CA PHE A 31 3.26 18.44 0.18
C PHE A 31 3.02 19.95 0.11
N MET A 32 3.34 20.58 -1.03
CA MET A 32 3.20 22.03 -1.20
C MET A 32 1.75 22.50 -1.36
N ASN A 33 0.86 21.64 -1.82
CA ASN A 33 -0.56 21.96 -2.10
C ASN A 33 -1.53 21.50 -1.01
N GLY A 34 -1.14 21.42 0.21
CA GLY A 34 -1.79 21.07 1.50
C GLY A 34 -3.28 20.65 1.60
N ASN A 35 -4.06 20.71 0.52
CA ASN A 35 -5.50 20.40 0.49
C ASN A 35 -5.87 19.27 -0.49
N GLN A 36 -4.93 18.42 -0.88
CA GLN A 36 -5.19 17.37 -1.89
C GLN A 36 -5.32 15.96 -1.31
N THR A 37 -5.52 15.82 -0.01
CA THR A 37 -5.62 14.49 0.65
C THR A 37 -6.71 13.64 0.01
N GLU A 38 -7.86 14.20 -0.30
CA GLU A 38 -8.98 13.49 -0.93
C GLU A 38 -8.62 12.98 -2.32
N SER A 39 -8.02 13.82 -3.17
CA SER A 39 -7.57 13.43 -4.51
C SER A 39 -6.47 12.36 -4.47
N ILE A 40 -5.58 12.40 -3.48
CA ILE A 40 -4.55 11.36 -3.28
C ILE A 40 -5.21 10.03 -2.92
N LEU A 41 -6.21 10.06 -2.04
CA LEU A 41 -6.96 8.86 -1.64
C LEU A 41 -7.75 8.26 -2.82
N GLU A 42 -8.32 9.08 -3.69
CA GLU A 42 -8.96 8.60 -4.92
C GLU A 42 -7.97 7.87 -5.83
N VAL A 43 -6.78 8.44 -6.03
CA VAL A 43 -5.72 7.78 -6.83
C VAL A 43 -5.25 6.50 -6.14
N ARG A 44 -5.09 6.50 -4.80
CA ARG A 44 -4.76 5.31 -4.04
C ARG A 44 -5.77 4.20 -4.29
N ASP A 45 -7.06 4.48 -4.18
CA ASP A 45 -8.13 3.50 -4.40
C ASP A 45 -7.99 2.82 -5.77
N LEU A 46 -7.84 3.61 -6.83
CA LEU A 46 -7.69 3.08 -8.19
C LEU A 46 -6.47 2.15 -8.32
N LEU A 47 -5.35 2.54 -7.71
CA LEU A 47 -4.11 1.77 -7.77
C LEU A 47 -4.19 0.49 -6.94
N GLU A 48 -4.77 0.55 -5.72
CA GLU A 48 -4.94 -0.62 -4.83
C GLU A 48 -5.86 -1.67 -5.45
N VAL A 49 -7.00 -1.25 -6.01
CA VAL A 49 -7.93 -2.15 -6.70
C VAL A 49 -7.26 -2.83 -7.89
N LYS A 50 -6.52 -2.05 -8.71
CA LYS A 50 -5.79 -2.63 -9.85
C LYS A 50 -4.64 -3.54 -9.42
N ALA A 51 -3.94 -3.19 -8.34
CA ALA A 51 -2.89 -4.03 -7.77
C ALA A 51 -3.44 -5.39 -7.30
N ALA A 52 -4.57 -5.40 -6.59
CA ALA A 52 -5.22 -6.61 -6.11
C ALA A 52 -5.67 -7.53 -7.27
N TYR A 53 -6.25 -6.94 -8.32
CA TYR A 53 -6.59 -7.67 -9.55
C TYR A 53 -5.38 -8.39 -10.15
N LEU A 54 -4.27 -7.65 -10.35
CA LEU A 54 -3.06 -8.19 -10.97
C LEU A 54 -2.33 -9.18 -10.06
N ALA A 55 -2.40 -9.01 -8.74
CA ALA A 55 -1.74 -9.87 -7.76
C ALA A 55 -2.26 -11.32 -7.81
N ALA A 56 -3.50 -11.54 -8.26
CA ALA A 56 -4.06 -12.89 -8.44
C ALA A 56 -3.28 -13.73 -9.48
N ASP A 57 -2.61 -13.09 -10.43
CA ASP A 57 -1.76 -13.74 -11.43
C ASP A 57 -0.28 -13.74 -11.04
N CYS A 58 0.04 -13.42 -9.78
CA CYS A 58 1.41 -13.37 -9.29
C CYS A 58 2.11 -14.72 -9.46
N VAL A 59 3.26 -14.70 -10.12
CA VAL A 59 4.12 -15.89 -10.36
C VAL A 59 5.46 -15.78 -9.64
N ASP A 60 5.73 -14.68 -8.95
CA ASP A 60 6.94 -14.49 -8.17
C ASP A 60 6.78 -15.11 -6.77
N ASP A 61 7.43 -16.24 -6.55
CA ASP A 61 7.39 -16.95 -5.27
C ASP A 61 7.88 -16.10 -4.09
N ARG A 62 8.79 -15.15 -4.31
CA ARG A 62 9.29 -14.26 -3.23
C ARG A 62 8.20 -13.28 -2.82
N ALA A 63 7.51 -12.69 -3.81
CA ALA A 63 6.41 -11.76 -3.55
C ALA A 63 5.25 -12.49 -2.85
N LEU A 64 4.89 -13.69 -3.29
CA LEU A 64 3.86 -14.52 -2.65
C LEU A 64 4.23 -14.91 -1.21
N ASN A 65 5.48 -15.32 -0.96
CA ASN A 65 5.95 -15.65 0.39
C ASN A 65 5.90 -14.41 1.30
N ARG A 66 6.27 -13.24 0.78
CA ARG A 66 6.17 -11.99 1.54
C ARG A 66 4.72 -11.66 1.89
N LEU A 67 3.78 -11.79 0.95
CA LEU A 67 2.36 -11.58 1.20
C LEU A 67 1.83 -12.55 2.27
N TYR A 68 2.25 -13.82 2.23
CA TYR A 68 1.95 -14.82 3.25
C TYR A 68 2.47 -14.39 4.63
N ASP A 69 3.75 -14.01 4.74
CA ASP A 69 4.36 -13.59 6.00
C ASP A 69 3.64 -12.37 6.60
N VAL A 70 3.28 -11.42 5.75
CA VAL A 70 2.57 -10.21 6.19
C VAL A 70 1.14 -10.52 6.64
N SER A 71 0.43 -11.42 5.93
CA SER A 71 -0.89 -11.90 6.38
C SER A 71 -0.82 -12.54 7.77
N HIS A 72 0.26 -13.28 8.06
CA HIS A 72 0.52 -13.83 9.40
C HIS A 72 0.81 -12.75 10.44
N LYS A 73 1.58 -11.72 10.11
CA LYS A 73 1.82 -10.56 11.01
C LYS A 73 0.53 -9.86 11.38
N ILE A 74 -0.38 -9.65 10.40
CA ILE A 74 -1.71 -9.06 10.65
C ILE A 74 -2.49 -9.93 11.62
N HIS A 75 -2.54 -11.25 11.38
CA HIS A 75 -3.23 -12.18 12.28
C HIS A 75 -2.67 -12.13 13.70
N GLN A 76 -1.36 -12.17 13.84
CA GLN A 76 -0.70 -12.09 15.14
C GLN A 76 -1.01 -10.77 15.87
N ALA A 77 -0.89 -9.64 15.16
CA ALA A 77 -1.19 -8.34 15.73
C ALA A 77 -2.67 -8.20 16.14
N TYR A 78 -3.59 -8.81 15.37
CA TYR A 78 -5.02 -8.89 15.70
C TYR A 78 -5.26 -9.71 16.98
N VAL A 79 -4.68 -10.91 17.08
CA VAL A 79 -4.81 -11.76 18.29
C VAL A 79 -4.22 -11.09 19.53
N GLU A 80 -3.07 -10.43 19.38
CA GLU A 80 -2.43 -9.67 20.46
C GLU A 80 -3.16 -8.38 20.81
N GLN A 81 -4.18 -7.98 20.06
CA GLN A 81 -4.86 -6.67 20.17
C GLN A 81 -3.85 -5.51 20.15
N ASN A 82 -2.77 -5.66 19.39
CA ASN A 82 -1.69 -4.69 19.29
C ASN A 82 -1.90 -3.78 18.09
N TYR A 83 -2.58 -2.68 18.33
CA TYR A 83 -2.96 -1.72 17.31
C TYR A 83 -1.77 -1.19 16.49
N LYS A 84 -0.66 -0.86 17.15
CA LYS A 84 0.53 -0.34 16.46
C LYS A 84 1.12 -1.35 15.49
N LYS A 85 1.31 -2.60 15.95
CA LYS A 85 1.80 -3.69 15.09
C LYS A 85 0.83 -3.97 13.95
N PHE A 86 -0.48 -3.83 14.20
CA PHE A 86 -1.49 -4.04 13.19
C PHE A 86 -1.39 -2.98 12.08
N LEU A 87 -1.27 -1.70 12.42
CA LEU A 87 -1.08 -0.62 11.42
C LEU A 87 0.19 -0.80 10.59
N ASP A 88 1.29 -1.18 11.23
CA ASP A 88 2.54 -1.44 10.51
C ASP A 88 2.37 -2.61 9.53
N ALA A 89 1.69 -3.67 9.94
CA ALA A 89 1.40 -4.83 9.10
C ALA A 89 0.37 -4.53 7.99
N ASP A 90 -0.60 -3.65 8.24
CA ASP A 90 -1.57 -3.15 7.27
C ASP A 90 -0.86 -2.45 6.10
N LEU A 91 0.07 -1.54 6.39
CA LEU A 91 0.87 -0.87 5.36
C LEU A 91 1.75 -1.86 4.57
N GLU A 92 2.35 -2.85 5.27
CA GLU A 92 3.12 -3.90 4.61
C GLU A 92 2.24 -4.78 3.72
N PHE A 93 0.97 -5.03 4.08
CA PHE A 93 0.02 -5.84 3.32
C PHE A 93 -0.28 -5.20 1.96
N HIS A 94 -0.70 -3.95 1.96
CA HIS A 94 -0.95 -3.20 0.74
C HIS A 94 0.31 -3.13 -0.15
N SER A 95 1.47 -2.90 0.46
CA SER A 95 2.76 -2.92 -0.25
C SER A 95 3.06 -4.28 -0.89
N SER A 96 2.76 -5.38 -0.20
CA SER A 96 3.01 -6.74 -0.70
C SER A 96 2.08 -7.11 -1.85
N ILE A 97 0.81 -6.68 -1.80
CA ILE A 97 -0.13 -6.83 -2.93
C ILE A 97 0.37 -6.05 -4.14
N ALA A 98 0.83 -4.81 -3.93
CA ALA A 98 1.40 -4.00 -5.01
C ALA A 98 2.64 -4.65 -5.64
N GLU A 99 3.50 -5.30 -4.84
CA GLU A 99 4.65 -6.08 -5.32
C GLU A 99 4.18 -7.30 -6.14
N CYS A 100 3.21 -8.07 -5.64
CA CYS A 100 2.59 -9.21 -6.34
C CYS A 100 1.92 -8.82 -7.66
N SER A 101 1.50 -7.56 -7.83
CA SER A 101 0.94 -7.07 -9.09
C SER A 101 1.91 -7.17 -10.27
N GLY A 102 3.22 -7.30 -10.02
CA GLY A 102 4.29 -7.28 -11.03
C GLY A 102 4.46 -5.93 -11.73
N ASN A 103 3.64 -4.92 -11.41
CA ASN A 103 3.70 -3.60 -12.01
C ASN A 103 4.53 -2.65 -11.12
N THR A 104 5.78 -2.44 -11.51
CA THR A 104 6.74 -1.61 -10.76
C THR A 104 6.30 -0.15 -10.61
N VAL A 105 5.51 0.37 -11.54
CA VAL A 105 4.97 1.74 -11.48
C VAL A 105 3.89 1.83 -10.41
N ILE A 106 2.91 0.90 -10.42
CA ILE A 106 1.87 0.82 -9.37
C ILE A 106 2.53 0.69 -8.00
N TYR A 107 3.48 -0.24 -7.86
CA TYR A 107 4.23 -0.44 -6.61
C TYR A 107 4.88 0.85 -6.12
N SER A 108 5.62 1.55 -6.98
CA SER A 108 6.33 2.78 -6.62
C SER A 108 5.39 3.93 -6.25
N MET A 109 4.27 4.06 -6.96
CA MET A 109 3.25 5.07 -6.65
C MET A 109 2.58 4.78 -5.30
N LEU A 110 2.18 3.53 -5.05
CA LEU A 110 1.56 3.14 -3.77
C LEU A 110 2.53 3.29 -2.60
N GLN A 111 3.81 2.95 -2.76
CA GLN A 111 4.83 3.20 -1.74
C GLN A 111 4.92 4.69 -1.37
N THR A 112 4.86 5.56 -2.37
CA THR A 112 4.90 7.00 -2.15
C THR A 112 3.71 7.49 -1.38
N ILE A 113 2.51 7.09 -1.82
CA ILE A 113 1.25 7.47 -1.18
C ILE A 113 1.22 6.93 0.25
N SER A 114 1.62 5.68 0.49
CA SER A 114 1.67 5.07 1.82
C SER A 114 2.61 5.82 2.77
N ASN A 115 3.78 6.25 2.29
CA ASN A 115 4.70 7.05 3.09
C ASN A 115 4.12 8.42 3.47
N LEU A 116 3.37 9.06 2.57
CA LEU A 116 2.66 10.32 2.87
C LEU A 116 1.55 10.09 3.90
N MET A 117 0.78 9.01 3.74
CA MET A 117 -0.35 8.68 4.60
C MET A 117 0.08 8.23 6.01
N ARG A 118 1.26 7.65 6.18
CA ARG A 118 1.79 7.25 7.50
C ARG A 118 1.76 8.39 8.50
N HIS A 119 2.11 9.60 8.09
CA HIS A 119 2.10 10.79 8.95
C HIS A 119 0.68 11.29 9.27
N VAL A 120 -0.32 10.91 8.47
CA VAL A 120 -1.72 11.29 8.67
C VAL A 120 -2.45 10.28 9.56
N SER A 121 -2.11 8.99 9.47
CA SER A 121 -2.79 7.89 10.16
C SER A 121 -2.45 7.76 11.65
N GLU A 122 -1.37 8.38 12.13
CA GLU A 122 -0.95 8.29 13.55
C GLU A 122 -1.95 8.91 14.55
N THR A 123 -2.97 9.62 14.07
CA THR A 123 -3.94 10.33 14.90
C THR A 123 -5.28 9.62 15.10
N GLY A 124 -5.55 8.52 14.39
CA GLY A 124 -6.79 7.76 14.47
C GLY A 124 -6.72 6.62 15.51
N MET A 125 -7.60 6.65 16.54
CA MET A 125 -7.80 5.47 17.40
C MET A 125 -8.81 4.53 16.75
N ILE A 126 -8.40 3.30 16.42
CA ILE A 126 -9.27 2.21 15.97
C ILE A 126 -9.67 1.39 17.20
N ASP A 127 -10.95 1.12 17.36
CA ASP A 127 -11.44 0.24 18.43
C ASP A 127 -11.31 -1.25 18.06
N GLY A 128 -11.53 -2.13 19.03
CA GLY A 128 -11.39 -3.59 18.83
C GLY A 128 -12.35 -4.16 17.80
N ARG A 129 -13.53 -3.54 17.60
CA ARG A 129 -14.50 -3.97 16.58
C ARG A 129 -14.02 -3.60 15.18
N GLN A 130 -13.53 -2.39 15.02
CA GLN A 130 -12.95 -1.94 13.76
C GLN A 130 -11.71 -2.78 13.39
N LEU A 131 -10.89 -3.15 14.37
CA LEU A 131 -9.74 -4.02 14.16
C LEU A 131 -10.15 -5.39 13.60
N GLN A 132 -11.22 -5.98 14.12
CA GLN A 132 -11.77 -7.24 13.63
C GLN A 132 -12.26 -7.09 12.18
N GLU A 133 -13.05 -6.05 11.90
CA GLU A 133 -13.57 -5.81 10.55
C GLU A 133 -12.43 -5.67 9.51
N ILE A 134 -11.39 -4.90 9.84
CA ILE A 134 -10.22 -4.72 8.95
C ILE A 134 -9.50 -6.05 8.75
N TYR A 135 -9.29 -6.82 9.82
CA TYR A 135 -8.68 -8.14 9.74
C TYR A 135 -9.43 -9.07 8.79
N GLU A 136 -10.76 -9.16 8.93
CA GLU A 136 -11.61 -10.00 8.08
C GLU A 136 -11.57 -9.57 6.60
N GLU A 137 -11.55 -8.27 6.35
CA GLU A 137 -11.39 -7.71 5.00
C GLU A 137 -10.06 -8.11 4.37
N HIS A 138 -8.94 -8.00 5.11
CA HIS A 138 -7.62 -8.42 4.63
C HIS A 138 -7.56 -9.92 4.35
N GLN A 139 -8.15 -10.76 5.21
CA GLN A 139 -8.19 -12.20 4.99
C GLN A 139 -9.00 -12.56 3.74
N LYS A 140 -10.09 -11.85 3.46
CA LYS A 140 -10.88 -12.01 2.25
C LYS A 140 -10.07 -11.69 1.00
N ILE A 141 -9.39 -10.54 0.97
CA ILE A 141 -8.55 -10.11 -0.15
C ILE A 141 -7.42 -11.14 -0.38
N TYR A 142 -6.71 -11.51 0.68
CA TYR A 142 -5.63 -12.49 0.63
C TYR A 142 -6.10 -13.85 0.08
N GLY A 143 -7.24 -14.36 0.57
CA GLY A 143 -7.81 -15.63 0.11
C GLY A 143 -8.17 -15.61 -1.37
N LEU A 144 -8.72 -14.51 -1.89
CA LEU A 144 -9.06 -14.34 -3.29
C LEU A 144 -7.81 -14.26 -4.18
N ILE A 145 -6.75 -13.60 -3.74
CA ILE A 145 -5.45 -13.59 -4.45
C ILE A 145 -4.89 -15.01 -4.54
N LEU A 146 -4.88 -15.78 -3.44
CA LEU A 146 -4.42 -17.17 -3.45
C LEU A 146 -5.29 -18.09 -4.32
N ALA A 147 -6.59 -17.82 -4.39
CA ALA A 147 -7.52 -18.54 -5.27
C ALA A 147 -7.38 -18.16 -6.75
N LYS A 148 -6.50 -17.18 -7.07
CA LYS A 148 -6.33 -16.61 -8.41
C LYS A 148 -7.61 -15.97 -8.97
N ASP A 149 -8.45 -15.45 -8.09
CA ASP A 149 -9.67 -14.72 -8.43
C ASP A 149 -9.38 -13.21 -8.45
N GLY A 150 -8.92 -12.72 -9.59
CA GLY A 150 -8.54 -11.31 -9.76
C GLY A 150 -9.73 -10.36 -9.66
N GLU A 151 -10.88 -10.73 -10.23
CA GLU A 151 -12.10 -9.92 -10.16
C GLU A 151 -12.59 -9.83 -8.70
N GLY A 152 -12.69 -10.98 -8.01
CA GLY A 152 -13.09 -11.01 -6.61
C GLY A 152 -12.11 -10.24 -5.71
N ALA A 153 -10.79 -10.34 -5.96
CA ALA A 153 -9.77 -9.59 -5.21
C ALA A 153 -9.91 -8.08 -5.40
N ALA A 154 -10.18 -7.64 -6.64
CA ALA A 154 -10.43 -6.23 -6.94
C ALA A 154 -11.68 -5.70 -6.24
N GLU A 155 -12.81 -6.43 -6.32
CA GLU A 155 -14.06 -6.06 -5.63
C GLU A 155 -13.89 -5.99 -4.11
N ALA A 156 -13.20 -6.98 -3.53
CA ALA A 156 -12.92 -7.00 -2.09
C ALA A 156 -12.03 -5.82 -1.66
N MET A 157 -11.02 -5.48 -2.46
CA MET A 157 -10.16 -4.32 -2.22
C MET A 157 -10.95 -3.01 -2.34
N GLU A 158 -11.79 -2.87 -3.35
CA GLU A 158 -12.64 -1.67 -3.51
C GLU A 158 -13.55 -1.45 -2.28
N GLU A 159 -14.18 -2.51 -1.79
CA GLU A 159 -15.02 -2.46 -0.59
C GLU A 159 -14.20 -2.08 0.65
N HIS A 160 -13.02 -2.70 0.83
CA HIS A 160 -12.07 -2.37 1.91
C HIS A 160 -11.67 -0.89 1.89
N MET A 161 -11.29 -0.35 0.73
CA MET A 161 -10.88 1.04 0.58
C MET A 161 -12.03 2.03 0.88
N LYS A 162 -13.26 1.72 0.43
CA LYS A 162 -14.46 2.52 0.76
C LYS A 162 -14.71 2.57 2.27
N ARG A 163 -14.61 1.43 2.95
CA ARG A 163 -14.78 1.35 4.40
C ARG A 163 -13.65 2.04 5.16
N SER A 164 -12.42 1.92 4.66
CA SER A 164 -11.24 2.61 5.21
C SER A 164 -11.43 4.13 5.23
N LYS A 165 -11.92 4.74 4.14
CA LYS A 165 -12.24 6.18 4.11
C LYS A 165 -13.21 6.60 5.22
N VAL A 166 -14.25 5.81 5.46
CA VAL A 166 -15.24 6.10 6.50
C VAL A 166 -14.63 5.98 7.91
N ARG A 167 -13.81 4.94 8.15
CA ARG A 167 -13.16 4.70 9.45
C ARG A 167 -12.18 5.78 9.84
N TYR A 168 -11.34 6.18 8.92
CA TYR A 168 -10.31 7.19 9.18
C TYR A 168 -10.82 8.62 9.07
N ASN A 169 -12.10 8.82 8.72
CA ASN A 169 -12.76 10.13 8.64
C ASN A 169 -11.89 11.17 7.89
N TYR A 170 -11.32 10.73 6.76
CA TYR A 170 -10.55 11.62 5.89
C TYR A 170 -11.49 12.71 5.34
N ARG A 171 -11.46 13.88 5.98
CA ARG A 171 -12.13 15.10 5.54
C ARG A 171 -11.14 16.07 4.94
#